data_09b9541fd0a0b3cdaf2ff046110eb833
#
_entry.id   09b9541fd0a0b3cdaf2ff046110eb833
#
_cell.length_a   1.000
_cell.length_b   1.000
_cell.length_c   1.000
_cell.angle_alpha   90.00
_cell.angle_beta   90.00
_cell.angle_gamma   90.00
#
_symmetry.space_group_name_H-M   'P 1'
#
loop_
_entity.id
_entity.type
_entity.pdbx_description
1 polymer ?
#
loop_
_entity_poly.entity_id
_entity_poly.type
_entity_poly.pdbx_seq_one_letter_code
_entity_poly.pdbx_strand_id
1 'polypeptide(L)'
;MPPRQAHEGQPPPHWPEAITYLTKPRLSPSFPASLIPLLYHPSAGTKFTPRPTPHPAHVVIKAISTPGHPANGQLGLFAKRKIAGGELIIPYLGVIHHTLTPVDSEVQEEDESDYDLSLLRLSHADVRNPFPGNHISIGIDAAQMGNAGRFVNDFRGIGTAPNAEFKLGTGEGGELRMEIWALKGKGIGKGEEVLVSYGKSWWGARR
;
A
#
# COMPACT_ATOMS: atom_id res chain seq x y z
N MET A 1 -27.02 -16.23 -16.06
CA MET A 1 -25.81 -15.72 -16.69
C MET A 1 -24.62 -16.16 -15.85
N PRO A 2 -23.61 -16.81 -16.42
CA PRO A 2 -22.40 -17.12 -15.69
C PRO A 2 -21.69 -15.80 -15.30
N PRO A 3 -21.03 -15.74 -14.14
CA PRO A 3 -20.30 -14.54 -13.74
C PRO A 3 -19.22 -14.25 -14.79
N ARG A 4 -19.16 -13.01 -15.29
CA ARG A 4 -18.06 -12.55 -16.14
C ARG A 4 -16.75 -12.83 -15.41
N GLN A 5 -15.90 -13.67 -15.98
CA GLN A 5 -14.52 -13.82 -15.54
C GLN A 5 -13.87 -12.44 -15.65
N ALA A 6 -13.38 -11.93 -14.52
CA ALA A 6 -12.58 -10.70 -14.54
C ALA A 6 -11.31 -11.01 -15.35
N HIS A 7 -11.16 -10.36 -16.50
CA HIS A 7 -9.96 -10.49 -17.32
C HIS A 7 -8.78 -9.92 -16.54
N GLU A 8 -7.70 -10.70 -16.43
CA GLU A 8 -6.42 -10.21 -15.90
C GLU A 8 -6.03 -8.91 -16.62
N GLY A 9 -5.79 -7.87 -15.83
CA GLY A 9 -5.40 -6.56 -16.37
C GLY A 9 -6.51 -5.52 -16.55
N GLN A 10 -7.78 -5.87 -16.35
CA GLN A 10 -8.86 -4.88 -16.37
C GLN A 10 -9.13 -4.30 -14.97
N PRO A 11 -9.39 -2.97 -14.86
CA PRO A 11 -9.76 -2.37 -13.60
C PRO A 11 -11.06 -2.99 -13.06
N PRO A 12 -11.20 -3.11 -11.73
CA PRO A 12 -12.43 -3.59 -11.12
C PRO A 12 -13.58 -2.59 -11.33
N PRO A 13 -14.85 -3.01 -11.14
CA PRO A 13 -15.99 -2.11 -11.15
C PRO A 13 -15.78 -0.91 -10.19
N HIS A 14 -16.29 0.25 -10.58
CA HIS A 14 -16.16 1.53 -9.85
C HIS A 14 -14.73 2.09 -9.77
N TRP A 15 -13.82 1.64 -10.64
CA TRP A 15 -12.49 2.22 -10.75
C TRP A 15 -12.61 3.65 -11.34
N PRO A 16 -11.98 4.68 -10.71
CA PRO A 16 -12.01 6.04 -11.23
C PRO A 16 -11.22 6.17 -12.54
N GLU A 17 -11.80 6.80 -13.55
CA GLU A 17 -11.17 6.98 -14.88
C GLU A 17 -9.86 7.78 -14.83
N ALA A 18 -9.76 8.72 -13.89
CA ALA A 18 -8.58 9.57 -13.73
C ALA A 18 -7.35 8.83 -13.16
N ILE A 19 -7.50 7.58 -12.70
CA ILE A 19 -6.43 6.83 -12.03
C ILE A 19 -6.03 5.64 -12.90
N THR A 20 -4.74 5.54 -13.22
CA THR A 20 -4.23 4.39 -13.97
C THR A 20 -4.26 3.12 -13.12
N TYR A 21 -4.94 2.08 -13.61
CA TYR A 21 -4.97 0.78 -12.94
C TYR A 21 -3.66 0.02 -13.14
N LEU A 22 -3.10 -0.52 -12.06
CA LEU A 22 -1.88 -1.30 -12.07
C LEU A 22 -2.15 -2.75 -11.66
N THR A 23 -1.49 -3.69 -12.34
CA THR A 23 -1.39 -5.10 -11.98
C THR A 23 -0.03 -5.45 -11.38
N LYS A 24 0.96 -4.57 -11.54
CA LYS A 24 2.31 -4.64 -10.96
C LYS A 24 2.74 -3.24 -10.56
N PRO A 25 3.63 -3.07 -9.56
CA PRO A 25 4.18 -1.77 -9.23
C PRO A 25 5.01 -1.23 -10.40
N ARG A 26 5.12 0.10 -10.49
CA ARG A 26 5.99 0.77 -11.47
C ARG A 26 7.13 1.47 -10.75
N LEU A 27 8.31 1.46 -11.33
CA LEU A 27 9.38 2.36 -10.89
C LEU A 27 9.13 3.76 -11.47
N SER A 28 9.42 4.80 -10.68
CA SER A 28 9.43 6.17 -11.21
C SER A 28 10.49 6.30 -12.30
N PRO A 29 10.32 7.16 -13.30
CA PRO A 29 11.32 7.36 -14.35
C PRO A 29 12.70 7.80 -13.82
N SER A 30 12.73 8.46 -12.67
CA SER A 30 13.94 8.92 -11.99
C SER A 30 14.55 7.90 -11.03
N PHE A 31 13.97 6.69 -10.91
CA PHE A 31 14.44 5.71 -9.92
C PHE A 31 15.83 5.18 -10.29
N PRO A 32 16.87 5.35 -9.44
CA PRO A 32 18.23 4.97 -9.77
C PRO A 32 18.40 3.45 -9.86
N ALA A 33 19.12 3.00 -10.89
CA ALA A 33 19.42 1.59 -11.06
C ALA A 33 20.18 0.98 -9.87
N SER A 34 21.01 1.77 -9.19
CA SER A 34 21.74 1.38 -7.96
C SER A 34 20.86 1.04 -6.77
N LEU A 35 19.60 1.51 -6.74
CA LEU A 35 18.62 1.17 -5.69
C LEU A 35 17.78 -0.08 -6.00
N ILE A 36 17.78 -0.54 -7.26
CA ILE A 36 16.99 -1.73 -7.66
C ILE A 36 17.34 -2.97 -6.81
N PRO A 37 18.62 -3.28 -6.53
CA PRO A 37 18.96 -4.43 -5.68
C PRO A 37 18.34 -4.39 -4.29
N LEU A 38 18.10 -3.20 -3.73
CA LEU A 38 17.49 -3.02 -2.41
C LEU A 38 16.03 -3.47 -2.39
N LEU A 39 15.34 -3.41 -3.52
CA LEU A 39 13.96 -3.90 -3.64
C LEU A 39 13.88 -5.42 -3.61
N TYR A 40 14.96 -6.14 -3.92
CA TYR A 40 15.00 -7.60 -3.93
C TYR A 40 15.71 -8.20 -2.71
N HIS A 41 16.52 -7.41 -2.01
CA HIS A 41 17.29 -7.83 -0.84
C HIS A 41 17.24 -6.78 0.27
N PRO A 42 16.04 -6.45 0.79
CA PRO A 42 15.87 -5.31 1.72
C PRO A 42 16.56 -5.52 3.07
N SER A 43 16.87 -6.76 3.46
CA SER A 43 17.56 -7.06 4.72
C SER A 43 18.41 -8.31 4.58
N ALA A 44 19.66 -8.25 5.01
CA ALA A 44 20.51 -9.43 5.16
C ALA A 44 19.86 -10.39 6.18
N GLY A 45 19.52 -11.60 5.74
CA GLY A 45 18.97 -12.67 6.60
C GLY A 45 17.44 -12.75 6.69
N THR A 46 16.68 -11.81 6.18
CA THR A 46 15.21 -11.92 6.15
C THR A 46 14.79 -12.79 4.95
N LYS A 47 14.36 -14.02 5.23
CA LYS A 47 13.76 -14.90 4.22
C LYS A 47 12.30 -14.50 4.02
N PHE A 48 12.03 -13.69 3.02
CA PHE A 48 10.66 -13.49 2.55
C PHE A 48 10.25 -14.69 1.70
N THR A 49 9.08 -15.23 1.92
CA THR A 49 8.49 -16.25 1.06
C THR A 49 7.69 -15.55 -0.03
N PRO A 50 8.05 -15.68 -1.32
CA PRO A 50 7.25 -15.14 -2.41
C PRO A 50 5.82 -15.64 -2.32
N ARG A 51 4.87 -14.72 -2.49
CA ARG A 51 3.45 -15.04 -2.39
C ARG A 51 2.71 -14.59 -3.63
N PRO A 52 1.82 -15.44 -4.17
CA PRO A 52 0.96 -15.07 -5.27
C PRO A 52 0.15 -13.83 -4.92
N THR A 53 -0.06 -12.97 -5.89
CA THR A 53 -0.97 -11.83 -5.73
C THR A 53 -2.41 -12.36 -5.64
N PRO A 54 -3.14 -12.12 -4.53
CA PRO A 54 -4.54 -12.54 -4.44
C PRO A 54 -5.34 -11.92 -5.57
N HIS A 55 -6.23 -12.71 -6.15
CA HIS A 55 -7.13 -12.19 -7.17
C HIS A 55 -8.03 -11.10 -6.59
N PRO A 56 -8.26 -9.98 -7.31
CA PRO A 56 -9.13 -8.88 -6.83
C PRO A 56 -10.56 -9.30 -6.50
N ALA A 57 -10.94 -10.56 -6.77
CA ALA A 57 -12.25 -11.13 -6.44
C ALA A 57 -12.61 -11.14 -4.94
N HIS A 58 -11.65 -10.93 -4.04
CA HIS A 58 -11.89 -10.94 -2.59
C HIS A 58 -12.40 -9.61 -2.06
N VAL A 59 -12.18 -8.53 -2.78
CA VAL A 59 -12.56 -7.17 -2.41
C VAL A 59 -13.36 -6.48 -3.50
N VAL A 60 -14.03 -5.42 -3.14
CA VAL A 60 -14.79 -4.55 -4.05
C VAL A 60 -14.66 -3.10 -3.60
N ILE A 61 -14.59 -2.19 -4.58
CA ILE A 61 -14.60 -0.75 -4.35
C ILE A 61 -16.07 -0.30 -4.31
N LYS A 62 -16.44 0.51 -3.31
CA LYS A 62 -17.80 1.08 -3.20
C LYS A 62 -17.71 2.54 -2.79
N ALA A 63 -18.68 3.34 -3.25
CA ALA A 63 -18.89 4.66 -2.70
C ALA A 63 -19.37 4.57 -1.24
N ILE A 64 -18.84 5.45 -0.40
CA ILE A 64 -19.23 5.61 0.99
C ILE A 64 -20.29 6.69 1.05
N SER A 65 -21.50 6.32 1.47
CA SER A 65 -22.64 7.22 1.59
C SER A 65 -23.20 7.30 3.01
N THR A 66 -22.47 6.75 3.98
CA THR A 66 -22.90 6.75 5.39
C THR A 66 -22.66 8.13 6.01
N PRO A 67 -23.69 8.85 6.48
CA PRO A 67 -23.51 10.09 7.21
C PRO A 67 -22.60 9.89 8.44
N GLY A 68 -21.69 10.82 8.67
CA GLY A 68 -20.73 10.75 9.78
C GLY A 68 -19.46 9.91 9.49
N HIS A 69 -19.39 9.21 8.37
CA HIS A 69 -18.17 8.54 7.95
C HIS A 69 -17.12 9.59 7.47
N PRO A 70 -15.86 9.57 7.96
CA PRO A 70 -14.86 10.59 7.59
C PRO A 70 -14.62 10.70 6.09
N ALA A 71 -14.71 9.58 5.37
CA ALA A 71 -14.57 9.50 3.91
C ALA A 71 -15.94 9.52 3.18
N ASN A 72 -16.99 10.13 3.77
CA ASN A 72 -18.29 10.24 3.11
C ASN A 72 -18.16 10.98 1.76
N GLY A 73 -18.76 10.42 0.71
CA GLY A 73 -18.63 10.90 -0.66
C GLY A 73 -17.39 10.37 -1.42
N GLN A 74 -16.51 9.65 -0.76
CA GLN A 74 -15.32 9.00 -1.35
C GLN A 74 -15.55 7.50 -1.57
N LEU A 75 -14.50 6.81 -1.99
CA LEU A 75 -14.51 5.36 -2.20
C LEU A 75 -13.85 4.64 -1.03
N GLY A 76 -14.35 3.44 -0.73
CA GLY A 76 -13.78 2.53 0.25
C GLY A 76 -13.55 1.13 -0.31
N LEU A 77 -12.70 0.37 0.36
CA LEU A 77 -12.41 -1.03 0.06
C LEU A 77 -13.25 -1.95 0.96
N PHE A 78 -14.03 -2.83 0.37
CA PHE A 78 -14.96 -3.70 1.10
C PHE A 78 -14.70 -5.17 0.80
N ALA A 79 -14.90 -6.03 1.80
CA ALA A 79 -14.80 -7.48 1.64
C ALA A 79 -15.96 -8.02 0.79
N LYS A 80 -15.68 -8.71 -0.31
CA LYS A 80 -16.66 -9.35 -1.18
C LYS A 80 -17.11 -10.72 -0.64
N ARG A 81 -16.28 -11.34 0.17
CA ARG A 81 -16.51 -12.58 0.93
C ARG A 81 -15.98 -12.44 2.36
N LYS A 82 -16.23 -13.39 3.22
CA LYS A 82 -15.54 -13.48 4.51
C LYS A 82 -14.04 -13.65 4.27
N ILE A 83 -13.22 -12.86 4.95
CA ILE A 83 -11.76 -12.91 4.96
C ILE A 83 -11.32 -13.37 6.34
N ALA A 84 -10.50 -14.42 6.39
CA ALA A 84 -10.02 -14.96 7.66
C ALA A 84 -8.95 -14.06 8.29
N GLY A 85 -8.86 -14.09 9.61
CA GLY A 85 -7.77 -13.38 10.31
C GLY A 85 -6.41 -13.93 9.91
N GLY A 86 -5.47 -13.02 9.57
CA GLY A 86 -4.15 -13.36 9.07
C GLY A 86 -4.12 -13.75 7.58
N GLU A 87 -5.20 -13.53 6.83
CA GLU A 87 -5.24 -13.70 5.38
C GLU A 87 -4.71 -12.45 4.67
N LEU A 88 -3.93 -12.62 3.60
CA LEU A 88 -3.54 -11.54 2.69
C LEU A 88 -4.79 -11.09 1.91
N ILE A 89 -5.13 -9.82 2.04
CA ILE A 89 -6.29 -9.23 1.37
C ILE A 89 -5.92 -8.82 -0.05
N ILE A 90 -4.90 -7.97 -0.19
CA ILE A 90 -4.45 -7.42 -1.46
C ILE A 90 -3.06 -6.78 -1.28
N PRO A 91 -2.14 -6.86 -2.27
CA PRO A 91 -0.96 -6.02 -2.29
C PRO A 91 -1.36 -4.55 -2.52
N TYR A 92 -0.56 -3.62 -2.00
CA TYR A 92 -0.69 -2.19 -2.29
C TYR A 92 0.22 -1.86 -3.48
N LEU A 93 -0.36 -1.46 -4.61
CA LEU A 93 0.38 -1.14 -5.82
C LEU A 93 0.36 0.36 -6.11
N GLY A 94 1.47 0.86 -6.62
CA GLY A 94 1.67 2.25 -6.94
C GLY A 94 2.96 2.45 -7.73
N VAL A 95 3.45 3.69 -7.74
CA VAL A 95 4.75 4.09 -8.28
C VAL A 95 5.78 4.02 -7.16
N ILE A 96 6.80 3.18 -7.32
CA ILE A 96 7.94 3.12 -6.40
C ILE A 96 8.86 4.30 -6.72
N HIS A 97 9.10 5.13 -5.74
CA HIS A 97 9.94 6.32 -5.82
C HIS A 97 11.03 6.32 -4.74
N HIS A 98 11.91 7.29 -4.78
CA HIS A 98 12.96 7.45 -3.78
C HIS A 98 13.17 8.93 -3.46
N THR A 99 13.67 9.17 -2.27
CA THR A 99 14.16 10.47 -1.81
C THR A 99 15.55 10.29 -1.22
N LEU A 100 16.46 11.19 -1.58
CA LEU A 100 17.79 11.29 -1.00
C LEU A 100 17.83 12.55 -0.13
N THR A 101 18.08 12.37 1.16
CA THR A 101 18.15 13.48 2.11
C THR A 101 19.59 13.61 2.61
N PRO A 102 20.31 14.70 2.30
CA PRO A 102 21.67 14.93 2.82
C PRO A 102 21.70 14.91 4.35
N VAL A 103 22.77 14.36 4.93
CA VAL A 103 22.93 14.22 6.39
C VAL A 103 22.81 15.54 7.13
N ASP A 104 23.35 16.63 6.53
CA ASP A 104 23.40 17.96 7.13
C ASP A 104 22.18 18.83 6.78
N SER A 105 21.16 18.27 6.09
CA SER A 105 19.95 19.02 5.77
C SER A 105 18.98 18.99 6.94
N GLU A 106 18.47 20.17 7.33
CA GLU A 106 17.22 20.23 8.11
C GLU A 106 16.10 19.71 7.23
N VAL A 107 15.62 18.51 7.55
CA VAL A 107 14.57 17.84 6.79
C VAL A 107 13.28 18.64 6.92
N GLN A 108 12.91 19.35 5.87
CA GLN A 108 11.52 19.71 5.67
C GLN A 108 10.86 18.46 5.10
N GLU A 109 9.92 17.88 5.85
CA GLU A 109 9.01 16.87 5.31
C GLU A 109 8.28 17.54 4.15
N GLU A 110 8.66 17.20 2.91
CA GLU A 110 7.85 17.56 1.75
C GLU A 110 6.45 16.96 1.95
N ASP A 111 5.41 17.64 1.45
CA ASP A 111 4.03 17.16 1.49
C ASP A 111 3.94 15.79 0.84
N GLU A 112 4.09 14.74 1.65
CA GLU A 112 3.92 13.37 1.20
C GLU A 112 2.45 13.17 0.77
N SER A 113 2.27 12.53 -0.36
CA SER A 113 0.95 12.13 -0.85
C SER A 113 0.21 11.31 0.21
N ASP A 114 -1.11 11.51 0.36
CA ASP A 114 -1.98 10.70 1.21
C ASP A 114 -1.95 9.22 0.87
N TYR A 115 -1.41 8.88 -0.29
CA TYR A 115 -1.34 7.52 -0.84
C TYR A 115 0.08 6.96 -0.84
N ASP A 116 1.03 7.65 -0.20
CA ASP A 116 2.41 7.20 -0.11
C ASP A 116 2.66 6.35 1.13
N LEU A 117 3.34 5.22 0.93
CA LEU A 117 3.71 4.29 1.99
C LEU A 117 5.20 4.00 1.92
N SER A 118 5.88 4.07 3.06
CA SER A 118 7.32 3.76 3.16
C SER A 118 7.56 2.25 2.97
N LEU A 119 8.44 1.90 2.03
CA LEU A 119 8.91 0.53 1.80
C LEU A 119 10.23 0.25 2.50
N LEU A 120 11.18 1.19 2.42
CA LEU A 120 12.51 1.01 2.98
C LEU A 120 13.12 2.36 3.34
N ARG A 121 13.80 2.41 4.49
CA ARG A 121 14.63 3.57 4.88
C ARG A 121 16.02 3.08 5.24
N LEU A 122 17.04 3.72 4.68
CA LEU A 122 18.44 3.46 5.00
C LEU A 122 19.09 4.73 5.53
N SER A 123 19.84 4.58 6.60
CA SER A 123 20.69 5.68 7.08
C SER A 123 21.89 5.89 6.15
N HIS A 124 22.50 7.06 6.23
CA HIS A 124 23.74 7.35 5.51
C HIS A 124 24.89 6.38 5.85
N ALA A 125 24.87 5.80 7.05
CA ALA A 125 25.88 4.86 7.55
C ALA A 125 25.55 3.39 7.21
N ASP A 126 24.39 3.09 6.60
CA ASP A 126 24.05 1.71 6.22
C ASP A 126 24.98 1.25 5.09
N VAL A 127 25.60 0.09 5.28
CA VAL A 127 26.58 -0.48 4.31
C VAL A 127 25.97 -0.79 2.94
N ARG A 128 24.64 -0.91 2.86
CA ARG A 128 23.88 -1.12 1.62
C ARG A 128 23.59 0.17 0.87
N ASN A 129 23.84 1.33 1.50
CA ASN A 129 23.51 2.62 0.92
C ASN A 129 24.50 2.99 -0.19
N PRO A 130 24.09 3.05 -1.47
CA PRO A 130 24.99 3.41 -2.57
C PRO A 130 25.21 4.93 -2.72
N PHE A 131 24.60 5.78 -1.87
CA PHE A 131 24.71 7.24 -1.90
C PHE A 131 25.31 7.76 -0.59
N PRO A 132 26.66 7.73 -0.44
CA PRO A 132 27.33 8.24 0.76
C PRO A 132 26.90 9.68 1.08
N GLY A 133 26.73 9.99 2.35
CA GLY A 133 26.31 11.32 2.81
C GLY A 133 24.80 11.60 2.70
N ASN A 134 23.99 10.64 2.25
CA ASN A 134 22.54 10.79 2.17
C ASN A 134 21.81 9.68 2.94
N HIS A 135 20.71 10.02 3.57
CA HIS A 135 19.68 9.05 3.94
C HIS A 135 18.86 8.69 2.70
N ILE A 136 18.40 7.45 2.60
CA ILE A 136 17.55 6.99 1.51
C ILE A 136 16.18 6.64 2.08
N SER A 137 15.12 7.17 1.47
CA SER A 137 13.77 6.69 1.64
C SER A 137 13.27 6.12 0.31
N ILE A 138 12.70 4.91 0.34
CA ILE A 138 12.00 4.32 -0.80
C ILE A 138 10.53 4.16 -0.40
N GLY A 139 9.64 4.75 -1.17
CA GLY A 139 8.19 4.72 -0.97
C GLY A 139 7.46 4.09 -2.15
N ILE A 140 6.17 3.87 -1.96
CA ILE A 140 5.22 3.48 -2.99
C ILE A 140 4.00 4.39 -2.93
N ASP A 141 3.80 5.20 -3.96
CA ASP A 141 2.70 6.16 -4.06
C ASP A 141 1.62 5.67 -5.03
N ALA A 142 0.38 5.62 -4.55
CA ALA A 142 -0.78 5.23 -5.33
C ALA A 142 -1.70 6.41 -5.70
N ALA A 143 -1.25 7.66 -5.64
CA ALA A 143 -2.06 8.84 -5.96
C ALA A 143 -2.56 8.84 -7.41
N GLN A 144 -1.66 8.63 -8.37
CA GLN A 144 -1.96 8.70 -9.82
C GLN A 144 -2.17 7.32 -10.45
N MET A 145 -1.55 6.29 -9.88
CA MET A 145 -1.59 4.93 -10.40
C MET A 145 -1.61 3.94 -9.23
N GLY A 146 -2.43 2.89 -9.34
CA GLY A 146 -2.47 1.89 -8.27
C GLY A 146 -3.45 0.75 -8.55
N ASN A 147 -3.78 0.03 -7.49
CA ASN A 147 -4.83 -0.99 -7.52
C ASN A 147 -5.89 -0.71 -6.45
N ALA A 148 -6.82 -1.63 -6.23
CA ALA A 148 -7.90 -1.46 -5.27
C ALA A 148 -7.42 -1.23 -3.82
N GLY A 149 -6.19 -1.61 -3.48
CA GLY A 149 -5.60 -1.36 -2.16
C GLY A 149 -5.54 0.12 -1.77
N ARG A 150 -5.48 1.04 -2.75
CA ARG A 150 -5.47 2.48 -2.50
C ARG A 150 -6.75 3.05 -1.85
N PHE A 151 -7.84 2.30 -1.88
CA PHE A 151 -9.13 2.69 -1.30
C PHE A 151 -9.35 2.16 0.12
N VAL A 152 -8.31 1.61 0.76
CA VAL A 152 -8.38 1.26 2.18
C VAL A 152 -8.41 2.54 3.02
N ASN A 153 -9.34 2.64 3.98
CA ASN A 153 -9.50 3.80 4.83
C ASN A 153 -8.93 3.57 6.23
N ASP A 154 -8.66 4.67 6.95
CA ASP A 154 -8.33 4.62 8.38
C ASP A 154 -9.58 4.27 9.21
N PHE A 155 -9.39 3.50 10.28
CA PHE A 155 -10.49 3.06 11.15
C PHE A 155 -11.07 4.18 12.02
N ARG A 156 -10.35 5.29 12.23
CA ARG A 156 -10.77 6.37 13.13
C ARG A 156 -11.99 7.08 12.59
N GLY A 157 -12.97 7.29 13.46
CA GLY A 157 -14.27 7.84 13.10
C GLY A 157 -15.25 6.82 12.49
N ILE A 158 -14.82 5.55 12.29
CA ILE A 158 -15.63 4.46 11.73
C ILE A 158 -15.81 3.35 12.76
N GLY A 159 -14.73 2.95 13.41
CA GLY A 159 -14.71 1.86 14.39
C GLY A 159 -13.78 2.14 15.55
N THR A 160 -13.76 1.25 16.53
CA THR A 160 -12.90 1.33 17.73
C THR A 160 -11.48 0.86 17.48
N ALA A 161 -11.26 0.06 16.43
CA ALA A 161 -9.98 -0.53 16.08
C ALA A 161 -9.96 -0.93 14.60
N PRO A 162 -8.78 -1.01 13.97
CA PRO A 162 -8.65 -1.52 12.61
C PRO A 162 -9.02 -3.02 12.55
N ASN A 163 -9.35 -3.51 11.36
CA ASN A 163 -9.53 -4.93 11.07
C ASN A 163 -8.46 -5.47 10.10
N ALA A 164 -7.61 -4.57 9.58
CA ALA A 164 -6.51 -4.87 8.69
C ALA A 164 -5.26 -4.08 9.07
N GLU A 165 -4.12 -4.46 8.50
CA GLU A 165 -2.83 -3.82 8.74
C GLU A 165 -1.98 -3.82 7.47
N PHE A 166 -1.10 -2.80 7.34
CA PHE A 166 -0.05 -2.80 6.35
C PHE A 166 1.13 -3.65 6.82
N LYS A 167 1.67 -4.47 5.93
CA LYS A 167 2.89 -5.27 6.15
C LYS A 167 3.79 -5.25 4.95
N LEU A 168 5.10 -5.24 5.19
CA LEU A 168 6.06 -5.55 4.15
C LEU A 168 6.02 -7.05 3.84
N GLY A 169 5.99 -7.36 2.57
CA GLY A 169 5.99 -8.71 2.04
C GLY A 169 6.88 -8.82 0.80
N THR A 170 6.81 -9.96 0.14
CA THR A 170 7.58 -10.22 -1.06
C THR A 170 6.67 -10.67 -2.18
N GLY A 171 6.78 -10.02 -3.34
CA GLY A 171 6.05 -10.38 -4.53
C GLY A 171 6.52 -11.67 -5.18
N GLU A 172 5.89 -12.06 -6.28
CA GLU A 172 6.18 -13.30 -7.00
C GLU A 172 7.59 -13.34 -7.60
N GLY A 173 8.11 -12.16 -7.99
CA GLY A 173 9.48 -11.99 -8.49
C GLY A 173 10.54 -11.83 -7.40
N GLY A 174 10.15 -11.91 -6.11
CA GLY A 174 11.05 -11.69 -4.98
C GLY A 174 11.22 -10.23 -4.59
N GLU A 175 10.47 -9.32 -5.24
CA GLU A 175 10.50 -7.90 -4.95
C GLU A 175 9.82 -7.56 -3.62
N LEU A 176 10.36 -6.57 -2.90
CA LEU A 176 9.74 -5.98 -1.72
C LEU A 176 8.45 -5.28 -2.13
N ARG A 177 7.37 -5.53 -1.39
CA ARG A 177 6.09 -4.86 -1.62
C ARG A 177 5.34 -4.56 -0.33
N MET A 178 4.48 -3.57 -0.34
CA MET A 178 3.50 -3.35 0.71
C MET A 178 2.27 -4.23 0.50
N GLU A 179 1.75 -4.79 1.57
CA GLU A 179 0.61 -5.71 1.56
C GLU A 179 -0.41 -5.30 2.62
N ILE A 180 -1.70 -5.51 2.34
CA ILE A 180 -2.81 -5.31 3.28
C ILE A 180 -3.27 -6.69 3.76
N TRP A 181 -3.22 -6.91 5.07
CA TRP A 181 -3.54 -8.17 5.73
C TRP A 181 -4.69 -8.01 6.70
N ALA A 182 -5.59 -8.98 6.76
CA ALA A 182 -6.55 -9.06 7.85
C ALA A 182 -5.81 -9.31 9.18
N LEU A 183 -6.18 -8.59 10.23
CA LEU A 183 -5.57 -8.75 11.56
C LEU A 183 -5.77 -10.19 12.07
N LYS A 184 -4.71 -10.75 12.67
CA LYS A 184 -4.78 -12.08 13.32
C LYS A 184 -5.87 -12.08 14.40
N GLY A 185 -6.67 -13.14 14.45
CA GLY A 185 -7.75 -13.28 15.43
C GLY A 185 -9.01 -12.46 15.14
N LYS A 186 -8.99 -11.58 14.12
CA LYS A 186 -10.14 -10.76 13.73
C LYS A 186 -10.38 -10.91 12.22
N GLY A 187 -11.37 -11.71 11.84
CA GLY A 187 -11.78 -11.78 10.43
C GLY A 187 -12.56 -10.55 9.99
N ILE A 188 -12.73 -10.40 8.68
CA ILE A 188 -13.56 -9.36 8.07
C ILE A 188 -14.77 -10.04 7.42
N GLY A 189 -15.98 -9.65 7.83
CA GLY A 189 -17.21 -10.20 7.30
C GLY A 189 -17.48 -9.76 5.86
N LYS A 190 -18.29 -10.53 5.14
CA LYS A 190 -18.75 -10.12 3.80
C LYS A 190 -19.49 -8.79 3.88
N GLY A 191 -19.10 -7.83 3.07
CA GLY A 191 -19.69 -6.50 3.01
C GLY A 191 -19.10 -5.50 3.99
N GLU A 192 -18.27 -5.92 4.94
CA GLU A 192 -17.56 -5.02 5.85
C GLU A 192 -16.43 -4.28 5.12
N GLU A 193 -16.19 -3.05 5.57
CA GLU A 193 -15.07 -2.23 5.09
C GLU A 193 -13.74 -2.74 5.63
N VAL A 194 -12.72 -2.72 4.78
CA VAL A 194 -11.33 -3.01 5.16
C VAL A 194 -10.74 -1.72 5.72
N LEU A 195 -10.37 -1.74 7.01
CA LEU A 195 -9.93 -0.58 7.75
C LEU A 195 -8.56 -0.82 8.37
N VAL A 196 -7.63 0.08 8.10
CA VAL A 196 -6.26 0.04 8.63
C VAL A 196 -6.00 1.19 9.61
N SER A 197 -4.80 1.28 10.14
CA SER A 197 -4.30 2.48 10.81
C SER A 197 -3.28 3.15 9.91
N TYR A 198 -3.49 4.41 9.54
CA TYR A 198 -2.53 5.22 8.78
C TYR A 198 -1.31 5.63 9.62
N GLY A 199 -1.37 5.43 10.94
CA GLY A 199 -0.31 5.78 11.87
C GLY A 199 -0.47 7.18 12.48
N LYS A 200 0.40 7.48 13.46
CA LYS A 200 0.33 8.75 14.21
C LYS A 200 0.88 9.93 13.40
N SER A 201 1.89 9.70 12.58
CA SER A 201 2.51 10.72 11.74
C SER A 201 1.52 11.31 10.73
N TRP A 202 0.74 10.47 10.06
CA TRP A 202 -0.28 10.91 9.10
C TRP A 202 -1.30 11.86 9.73
N TRP A 203 -1.77 11.53 10.95
CA TRP A 203 -2.73 12.37 11.68
C TRP A 203 -2.08 13.60 12.32
N GLY A 204 -0.78 13.54 12.63
CA GLY A 204 -0.02 14.66 13.18
C GLY A 204 0.15 15.81 12.18
N ALA A 205 0.38 15.50 10.93
CA ALA A 205 0.58 16.46 9.85
C ALA A 205 -0.72 17.21 9.41
N ARG A 206 -1.89 16.76 9.87
CA ARG A 206 -3.22 17.30 9.47
C ARG A 206 -4.03 17.92 10.62
N ARG A 207 -3.37 18.26 11.72
CA ARG A 207 -3.96 18.97 12.86
C ARG A 207 -3.63 20.43 12.87
#